data_b975161f2b75afc2e66da7e19128dbe2
#
_entry.id   b975161f2b75afc2e66da7e19128dbe2
#
_cell.length_a   1.000
_cell.length_b   1.000
_cell.length_c   1.000
_cell.angle_alpha   90.00
_cell.angle_beta   90.00
_cell.angle_gamma   90.00
#
_symmetry.space_group_name_H-M   'P 1'
#
loop_
_entity.id
_entity.type
_entity.pdbx_description
1 polymer ?
#
loop_
_entity_poly.entity_id
_entity_poly.type
_entity_poly.pdbx_seq_one_letter_code
_entity_poly.pdbx_strand_id
1 'polypeptide(L)'
;TGTNYGFAFDIGTTTVAGQLIDLNDRNILGTRIAFNKQAVYGSDVITRIIYASNTAGLDKMNEAVLDNINEIIQDLCSAQKIALSDVYCIVCAGNMTMMHLLLKVDPTNIRKAPYIPTTTVFETIHAPEAGIEINPKAIAAFLPGVTTYVGGDIVSGVIACGLAEGDELSLLIDIGTNGEIVLGNKEWMIGA
;
A
#
# COMPACT_ATOMS: atom_id res chain seq x y z
N THR A 1 -21.92 -21.24 2.04
CA THR A 1 -20.57 -20.67 2.09
C THR A 1 -20.16 -20.40 0.67
N GLY A 2 -20.19 -19.13 0.24
CA GLY A 2 -19.77 -18.71 -1.09
C GLY A 2 -18.25 -18.52 -1.14
N THR A 3 -17.70 -18.47 -2.34
CA THR A 3 -16.33 -18.03 -2.59
C THR A 3 -16.20 -16.57 -2.16
N ASN A 4 -15.17 -16.24 -1.38
CA ASN A 4 -14.96 -14.90 -0.84
C ASN A 4 -13.47 -14.66 -0.65
N TYR A 5 -12.85 -13.96 -1.60
CA TYR A 5 -11.42 -13.73 -1.61
C TYR A 5 -11.10 -12.24 -1.46
N GLY A 6 -9.92 -11.96 -0.97
CA GLY A 6 -9.37 -10.63 -0.87
C GLY A 6 -7.87 -10.60 -1.16
N PHE A 7 -7.36 -9.39 -1.32
CA PHE A 7 -5.94 -9.14 -1.46
C PHE A 7 -5.42 -8.21 -0.37
N ALA A 8 -4.20 -8.46 0.06
CA ALA A 8 -3.38 -7.52 0.81
C ALA A 8 -2.15 -7.14 -0.04
N PHE A 9 -1.90 -5.84 -0.19
CA PHE A 9 -0.76 -5.31 -0.91
C PHE A 9 0.13 -4.47 -0.03
N ASP A 10 1.43 -4.71 -0.15
CA ASP A 10 2.49 -3.81 0.30
C ASP A 10 3.09 -3.13 -0.93
N ILE A 11 2.91 -1.81 -1.01
CA ILE A 11 3.34 -0.99 -2.14
C ILE A 11 4.61 -0.24 -1.75
N GLY A 12 5.73 -0.95 -1.87
CA GLY A 12 7.04 -0.40 -1.57
C GLY A 12 7.61 0.44 -2.72
N THR A 13 8.64 1.23 -2.42
CA THR A 13 9.36 2.02 -3.41
C THR A 13 10.05 1.14 -4.45
N THR A 14 10.64 0.03 -4.02
CA THR A 14 11.40 -0.89 -4.88
C THR A 14 10.56 -2.04 -5.40
N THR A 15 9.71 -2.61 -4.55
CA THR A 15 8.89 -3.79 -4.85
C THR A 15 7.44 -3.56 -4.48
N VAL A 16 6.55 -4.23 -5.20
CA VAL A 16 5.14 -4.38 -4.86
C VAL A 16 4.88 -5.83 -4.55
N ALA A 17 4.40 -6.12 -3.35
CA ALA A 17 4.05 -7.45 -2.90
C ALA A 17 2.54 -7.58 -2.74
N GLY A 18 1.95 -8.68 -3.24
CA GLY A 18 0.54 -8.97 -3.11
C GLY A 18 0.30 -10.39 -2.57
N GLN A 19 -0.67 -10.52 -1.70
CA GLN A 19 -1.15 -11.80 -1.16
C GLN A 19 -2.62 -11.99 -1.47
N LEU A 20 -2.97 -13.16 -2.03
CA LEU A 20 -4.35 -13.61 -2.21
C LEU A 20 -4.78 -14.42 -0.98
N ILE A 21 -5.92 -14.09 -0.42
CA ILE A 21 -6.41 -14.61 0.85
C ILE A 21 -7.83 -15.14 0.68
N ASP A 22 -8.10 -16.35 1.17
CA ASP A 22 -9.48 -16.82 1.40
C ASP A 22 -10.02 -16.16 2.68
N LEU A 23 -11.04 -15.33 2.54
CA LEU A 23 -11.62 -14.59 3.67
C LEU A 23 -12.51 -15.42 4.58
N ASN A 24 -12.85 -16.66 4.19
CA ASN A 24 -13.66 -17.53 5.04
C ASN A 24 -12.83 -18.18 6.15
N ASP A 25 -11.60 -18.58 5.84
CA ASP A 25 -10.70 -19.27 6.77
C ASP A 25 -9.39 -18.53 7.04
N ARG A 26 -9.20 -17.38 6.37
CA ARG A 26 -8.02 -16.49 6.46
C ARG A 26 -6.71 -17.12 5.98
N ASN A 27 -6.79 -18.15 5.16
CA ASN A 27 -5.61 -18.78 4.58
C ASN A 27 -5.03 -17.95 3.44
N ILE A 28 -3.71 -17.78 3.43
CA ILE A 28 -2.97 -17.20 2.31
C ILE A 28 -2.85 -18.26 1.22
N LEU A 29 -3.48 -18.03 0.08
CA LEU A 29 -3.49 -18.94 -1.07
C LEU A 29 -2.29 -18.76 -1.99
N GLY A 30 -1.67 -17.59 -1.95
CA GLY A 30 -0.49 -17.31 -2.74
C GLY A 30 0.07 -15.93 -2.44
N THR A 31 1.37 -15.77 -2.70
CA THR A 31 2.10 -14.50 -2.58
C THR A 31 2.88 -14.26 -3.86
N ARG A 32 2.89 -13.04 -4.35
CA ARG A 32 3.71 -12.61 -5.49
C ARG A 32 4.35 -11.27 -5.20
N ILE A 33 5.61 -11.13 -5.61
CA ILE A 33 6.40 -9.91 -5.50
C ILE A 33 6.90 -9.55 -6.90
N ALA A 34 6.80 -8.27 -7.24
CA ALA A 34 7.30 -7.72 -8.49
C ALA A 34 8.09 -6.43 -8.23
N PHE A 35 9.03 -6.10 -9.11
CA PHE A 35 9.66 -4.77 -9.06
C PHE A 35 8.62 -3.69 -9.36
N ASN A 36 8.68 -2.60 -8.61
CA ASN A 36 7.79 -1.47 -8.81
C ASN A 36 8.09 -0.78 -10.15
N LYS A 37 7.14 -0.86 -11.09
CA LYS A 37 7.27 -0.30 -12.45
C LYS A 37 7.46 1.21 -12.48
N GLN A 38 7.14 1.91 -11.39
CA GLN A 38 7.41 3.34 -11.25
C GLN A 38 8.92 3.67 -11.28
N ALA A 39 9.80 2.66 -11.08
CA ALA A 39 11.25 2.83 -11.10
C ALA A 39 11.79 3.40 -12.43
N VAL A 40 11.09 3.19 -13.55
CA VAL A 40 11.47 3.76 -14.86
C VAL A 40 11.33 5.30 -14.91
N TYR A 41 10.53 5.87 -14.02
CA TYR A 41 10.28 7.33 -13.91
C TYR A 41 11.05 7.98 -12.76
N GLY A 42 11.57 7.19 -11.82
CA GLY A 42 12.34 7.67 -10.68
C GLY A 42 12.83 6.52 -9.81
N SER A 43 14.14 6.52 -9.50
CA SER A 43 14.77 5.46 -8.71
C SER A 43 14.40 5.50 -7.23
N ASP A 44 14.00 6.64 -6.73
CA ASP A 44 13.71 6.92 -5.33
C ASP A 44 12.45 7.79 -5.16
N VAL A 45 12.01 7.96 -3.92
CA VAL A 45 10.80 8.71 -3.57
C VAL A 45 10.84 10.15 -4.08
N ILE A 46 11.98 10.84 -3.92
CA ILE A 46 12.10 12.27 -4.27
C ILE A 46 12.01 12.46 -5.78
N THR A 47 12.72 11.65 -6.56
CA THR A 47 12.68 11.71 -8.03
C THR A 47 11.29 11.40 -8.56
N ARG A 48 10.55 10.46 -7.95
CA ARG A 48 9.14 10.18 -8.30
C ARG A 48 8.22 11.35 -8.01
N ILE A 49 8.36 12.01 -6.85
CA ILE A 49 7.59 13.22 -6.52
C ILE A 49 7.87 14.33 -7.55
N ILE A 50 9.14 14.52 -7.95
CA ILE A 50 9.50 15.52 -8.95
C ILE A 50 8.83 15.18 -10.29
N TYR A 51 8.88 13.93 -10.73
CA TYR A 51 8.24 13.50 -11.98
C TYR A 51 6.71 13.66 -11.93
N ALA A 52 6.09 13.35 -10.79
CA ALA A 52 4.65 13.48 -10.56
C ALA A 52 4.18 14.91 -10.25
N SER A 53 5.06 15.92 -10.30
CA SER A 53 4.70 17.32 -9.98
C SER A 53 3.78 17.99 -11.02
N ASN A 54 3.43 17.30 -12.08
CA ASN A 54 2.44 17.71 -13.08
C ASN A 54 1.47 16.53 -13.37
N THR A 55 0.30 16.84 -13.91
CA THR A 55 -0.77 15.87 -14.14
C THR A 55 -0.31 14.68 -15.00
N ALA A 56 0.39 14.92 -16.10
CA ALA A 56 0.85 13.84 -16.98
C ALA A 56 1.85 12.90 -16.30
N GLY A 57 2.73 13.43 -15.45
CA GLY A 57 3.66 12.63 -14.66
C GLY A 57 2.95 11.84 -13.56
N LEU A 58 1.98 12.45 -12.90
CA LEU A 58 1.16 11.79 -11.89
C LEU A 58 0.33 10.64 -12.48
N ASP A 59 -0.28 10.85 -13.65
CA ASP A 59 -1.01 9.81 -14.37
C ASP A 59 -0.12 8.61 -14.70
N LYS A 60 1.07 8.84 -15.25
CA LYS A 60 2.03 7.76 -15.57
C LYS A 60 2.50 6.99 -14.34
N MET A 61 2.72 7.68 -13.23
CA MET A 61 3.07 7.03 -11.95
C MET A 61 1.94 6.14 -11.44
N ASN A 62 0.70 6.63 -11.54
CA ASN A 62 -0.48 5.87 -11.16
C ASN A 62 -0.67 4.64 -12.07
N GLU A 63 -0.63 4.80 -13.39
CA GLU A 63 -0.72 3.71 -14.35
C GLU A 63 0.31 2.61 -14.06
N ALA A 64 1.57 3.00 -13.81
CA ALA A 64 2.65 2.04 -13.55
C ALA A 64 2.42 1.19 -12.29
N VAL A 65 1.93 1.76 -11.20
CA VAL A 65 1.64 0.98 -9.98
C VAL A 65 0.37 0.16 -10.11
N LEU A 66 -0.64 0.65 -10.82
CA LEU A 66 -1.85 -0.13 -11.13
C LEU A 66 -1.54 -1.33 -12.01
N ASP A 67 -0.66 -1.19 -12.99
CA ASP A 67 -0.15 -2.30 -13.79
C ASP A 67 0.49 -3.39 -12.92
N ASN A 68 1.30 -3.01 -11.92
CA ASN A 68 1.85 -3.98 -10.97
C ASN A 68 0.74 -4.71 -10.20
N ILE A 69 -0.21 -3.95 -9.64
CA ILE A 69 -1.29 -4.50 -8.81
C ILE A 69 -2.14 -5.45 -9.65
N ASN A 70 -2.61 -5.01 -10.83
CA ASN A 70 -3.48 -5.80 -11.68
C ASN A 70 -2.78 -7.06 -12.23
N GLU A 71 -1.51 -6.99 -12.62
CA GLU A 71 -0.73 -8.17 -13.02
C GLU A 71 -0.60 -9.19 -11.87
N ILE A 72 -0.26 -8.75 -10.65
CA ILE A 72 -0.16 -9.63 -9.48
C ILE A 72 -1.51 -10.29 -9.18
N ILE A 73 -2.61 -9.54 -9.27
CA ILE A 73 -3.97 -10.07 -9.09
C ILE A 73 -4.28 -11.14 -10.13
N GLN A 74 -4.07 -10.84 -11.42
CA GLN A 74 -4.35 -11.77 -12.51
C GLN A 74 -3.53 -13.05 -12.39
N ASP A 75 -2.25 -12.94 -12.08
CA ASP A 75 -1.35 -14.08 -11.93
C ASP A 75 -1.76 -14.99 -10.76
N LEU A 76 -2.04 -14.42 -9.58
CA LEU A 76 -2.44 -15.21 -8.41
C LEU A 76 -3.83 -15.83 -8.60
N CYS A 77 -4.79 -15.09 -9.14
CA CYS A 77 -6.12 -15.62 -9.43
C CYS A 77 -6.07 -16.75 -10.47
N SER A 78 -5.27 -16.58 -11.54
CA SER A 78 -5.09 -17.60 -12.57
C SER A 78 -4.44 -18.88 -12.02
N ALA A 79 -3.39 -18.73 -11.20
CA ALA A 79 -2.70 -19.86 -10.58
C ALA A 79 -3.62 -20.68 -9.66
N GLN A 80 -4.53 -20.02 -8.96
CA GLN A 80 -5.48 -20.65 -8.03
C GLN A 80 -6.83 -20.97 -8.69
N LYS A 81 -7.02 -20.66 -9.97
CA LYS A 81 -8.28 -20.85 -10.73
C LYS A 81 -9.47 -20.13 -10.08
N ILE A 82 -9.22 -18.95 -9.53
CA ILE A 82 -10.21 -18.06 -8.90
C ILE A 82 -10.64 -17.02 -9.93
N ALA A 83 -11.94 -16.77 -10.05
CA ALA A 83 -12.43 -15.70 -10.90
C ALA A 83 -12.21 -14.32 -10.23
N LEU A 84 -11.84 -13.31 -11.00
CA LEU A 84 -11.68 -11.93 -10.49
C LEU A 84 -12.98 -11.42 -9.84
N SER A 85 -14.14 -11.89 -10.32
CA SER A 85 -15.46 -11.58 -9.75
C SER A 85 -15.69 -12.13 -8.33
N ASP A 86 -14.87 -13.08 -7.88
CA ASP A 86 -14.94 -13.66 -6.54
C ASP A 86 -14.02 -12.95 -5.52
N VAL A 87 -13.31 -11.92 -5.96
CA VAL A 87 -12.45 -11.06 -5.12
C VAL A 87 -13.24 -9.83 -4.69
N TYR A 88 -13.54 -9.70 -3.40
CA TYR A 88 -14.48 -8.70 -2.88
C TYR A 88 -13.81 -7.55 -2.11
N CYS A 89 -12.56 -7.66 -1.76
CA CYS A 89 -11.84 -6.56 -1.15
C CYS A 89 -10.34 -6.59 -1.46
N ILE A 90 -9.74 -5.42 -1.35
CA ILE A 90 -8.30 -5.22 -1.38
C ILE A 90 -7.91 -4.24 -0.29
N VAL A 91 -6.83 -4.53 0.42
CA VAL A 91 -6.22 -3.61 1.37
C VAL A 91 -4.81 -3.29 0.86
N CYS A 92 -4.50 -2.01 0.77
CA CYS A 92 -3.19 -1.51 0.35
C CYS A 92 -2.50 -0.78 1.50
N ALA A 93 -1.25 -1.13 1.75
CA ALA A 93 -0.32 -0.43 2.60
C ALA A 93 0.87 0.06 1.77
N GLY A 94 1.52 1.11 2.21
CA GLY A 94 2.72 1.66 1.60
C GLY A 94 3.12 2.98 2.25
N ASN A 95 4.31 3.45 1.92
CA ASN A 95 4.74 4.76 2.41
C ASN A 95 3.85 5.88 1.83
N MET A 96 3.91 7.06 2.44
CA MET A 96 3.01 8.16 2.11
C MET A 96 3.08 8.56 0.63
N THR A 97 4.26 8.54 0.03
CA THR A 97 4.42 8.88 -1.40
C THR A 97 3.76 7.83 -2.30
N MET A 98 3.98 6.54 -2.02
CA MET A 98 3.39 5.47 -2.84
C MET A 98 1.86 5.51 -2.79
N MET A 99 1.28 5.82 -1.64
CA MET A 99 -0.17 5.97 -1.51
C MET A 99 -0.72 7.18 -2.29
N HIS A 100 0.01 8.32 -2.27
CA HIS A 100 -0.37 9.48 -3.08
C HIS A 100 -0.32 9.17 -4.59
N LEU A 101 0.74 8.49 -5.04
CA LEU A 101 0.87 8.11 -6.46
C LEU A 101 -0.19 7.10 -6.89
N LEU A 102 -0.53 6.12 -6.04
CA LEU A 102 -1.60 5.15 -6.31
C LEU A 102 -2.97 5.81 -6.47
N LEU A 103 -3.26 6.83 -5.66
CA LEU A 103 -4.58 7.48 -5.60
C LEU A 103 -4.64 8.82 -6.34
N LYS A 104 -3.63 9.14 -7.14
CA LYS A 104 -3.52 10.41 -7.89
C LYS A 104 -3.66 11.66 -7.01
N VAL A 105 -3.20 11.59 -5.77
CA VAL A 105 -3.11 12.73 -4.86
C VAL A 105 -1.77 13.42 -5.07
N ASP A 106 -1.75 14.75 -5.13
CA ASP A 106 -0.52 15.51 -5.33
C ASP A 106 0.52 15.25 -4.21
N PRO A 107 1.68 14.66 -4.52
CA PRO A 107 2.72 14.35 -3.55
C PRO A 107 3.68 15.51 -3.28
N THR A 108 3.52 16.65 -3.94
CA THR A 108 4.53 17.71 -4.00
C THR A 108 4.96 18.22 -2.61
N ASN A 109 4.02 18.32 -1.67
CA ASN A 109 4.29 18.85 -0.34
C ASN A 109 5.06 17.87 0.56
N ILE A 110 5.09 16.58 0.23
CA ILE A 110 5.88 15.58 0.96
C ILE A 110 7.36 15.94 1.00
N ARG A 111 7.91 16.55 -0.07
CA ARG A 111 9.32 16.94 -0.19
C ARG A 111 9.60 18.42 0.08
N LYS A 112 8.58 19.25 0.33
CA LYS A 112 8.73 20.68 0.56
C LYS A 112 8.43 21.03 2.01
N ALA A 113 9.32 21.80 2.64
CA ALA A 113 9.03 22.31 3.97
C ALA A 113 7.69 23.06 4.00
N PRO A 114 6.82 22.83 4.99
CA PRO A 114 7.03 22.10 6.24
C PRO A 114 6.81 20.57 6.18
N TYR A 115 6.88 19.92 5.01
CA TYR A 115 6.77 18.48 4.80
C TYR A 115 5.42 17.90 5.26
N ILE A 116 4.33 18.59 4.96
CA ILE A 116 2.96 18.16 5.29
C ILE A 116 2.34 17.56 4.04
N PRO A 117 1.99 16.26 4.03
CA PRO A 117 1.34 15.63 2.90
C PRO A 117 -0.06 16.21 2.68
N THR A 118 -0.59 16.08 1.48
CA THR A 118 -1.95 16.54 1.13
C THR A 118 -3.00 15.85 2.00
N THR A 119 -2.80 14.58 2.30
CA THR A 119 -3.60 13.81 3.25
C THR A 119 -2.77 12.69 3.87
N THR A 120 -3.13 12.24 5.06
CA THR A 120 -2.59 11.03 5.70
C THR A 120 -3.62 9.90 5.79
N VAL A 121 -4.89 10.20 5.51
CA VAL A 121 -6.00 9.25 5.56
C VAL A 121 -6.66 9.21 4.18
N PHE A 122 -6.88 8.02 3.68
CA PHE A 122 -7.51 7.78 2.39
C PHE A 122 -8.87 7.11 2.59
N GLU A 123 -9.86 7.56 1.83
CA GLU A 123 -11.20 6.99 1.89
C GLU A 123 -11.22 5.57 1.31
N THR A 124 -12.06 4.72 1.88
CA THR A 124 -12.41 3.43 1.27
C THR A 124 -13.32 3.69 0.10
N ILE A 125 -12.96 3.20 -1.07
CA ILE A 125 -13.70 3.40 -2.33
C ILE A 125 -13.99 2.05 -3.00
N HIS A 126 -14.79 2.05 -4.07
CA HIS A 126 -14.89 0.86 -4.89
C HIS A 126 -13.59 0.60 -5.67
N ALA A 127 -13.16 -0.65 -5.73
CA ALA A 127 -11.89 -1.02 -6.36
C ALA A 127 -11.75 -0.53 -7.82
N PRO A 128 -12.79 -0.57 -8.67
CA PRO A 128 -12.73 0.01 -10.02
C PRO A 128 -12.49 1.52 -10.05
N GLU A 129 -12.92 2.27 -9.03
CA GLU A 129 -12.67 3.72 -8.95
C GLU A 129 -11.17 4.01 -8.73
N ALA A 130 -10.46 3.08 -8.07
CA ALA A 130 -9.01 3.12 -7.95
C ALA A 130 -8.27 2.55 -9.17
N GLY A 131 -8.97 2.03 -10.19
CA GLY A 131 -8.38 1.37 -11.36
C GLY A 131 -7.97 -0.09 -11.12
N ILE A 132 -8.49 -0.74 -10.08
CA ILE A 132 -8.18 -2.11 -9.72
C ILE A 132 -9.19 -3.07 -10.32
N GLU A 133 -8.71 -4.06 -11.09
CA GLU A 133 -9.51 -4.96 -11.92
C GLU A 133 -9.92 -6.25 -11.17
N ILE A 134 -10.87 -6.11 -10.25
CA ILE A 134 -11.50 -7.22 -9.51
C ILE A 134 -13.03 -7.11 -9.61
N ASN A 135 -13.78 -7.75 -8.71
CA ASN A 135 -15.22 -7.64 -8.66
C ASN A 135 -15.67 -6.16 -8.70
N PRO A 136 -16.59 -5.76 -9.60
CA PRO A 136 -17.03 -4.37 -9.69
C PRO A 136 -17.64 -3.78 -8.41
N LYS A 137 -18.08 -4.63 -7.48
CA LYS A 137 -18.62 -4.24 -6.18
C LYS A 137 -17.59 -4.34 -5.04
N ALA A 138 -16.35 -4.76 -5.37
CA ALA A 138 -15.30 -4.88 -4.39
C ALA A 138 -14.90 -3.51 -3.84
N ILE A 139 -14.46 -3.52 -2.60
CA ILE A 139 -13.94 -2.33 -1.92
C ILE A 139 -12.41 -2.34 -1.89
N ALA A 140 -11.82 -1.17 -2.01
CA ALA A 140 -10.41 -0.90 -1.82
C ALA A 140 -10.24 -0.02 -0.57
N ALA A 141 -9.51 -0.52 0.41
CA ALA A 141 -9.16 0.17 1.64
C ALA A 141 -7.64 0.46 1.64
N PHE A 142 -7.27 1.59 2.18
CA PHE A 142 -5.90 2.06 2.21
C PHE A 142 -5.50 2.38 3.64
N LEU A 143 -4.40 1.80 4.10
CA LEU A 143 -3.95 2.05 5.46
C LEU A 143 -3.48 3.50 5.61
N PRO A 144 -3.93 4.19 6.66
CA PRO A 144 -3.55 5.56 6.91
C PRO A 144 -2.08 5.65 7.31
N GLY A 145 -1.45 6.76 6.99
CA GLY A 145 -0.18 7.14 7.61
C GLY A 145 -0.39 8.06 8.80
N VAL A 146 0.68 8.27 9.55
CA VAL A 146 0.71 9.19 10.70
C VAL A 146 1.28 10.54 10.28
N THR A 147 2.36 10.51 9.51
CA THR A 147 3.08 11.70 9.01
C THR A 147 3.63 11.42 7.61
N THR A 148 4.37 12.38 7.06
CA THR A 148 5.10 12.24 5.80
C THR A 148 6.04 11.02 5.78
N TYR A 149 6.68 10.70 6.91
CA TYR A 149 7.70 9.65 7.02
C TYR A 149 7.19 8.35 7.63
N VAL A 150 6.00 8.34 8.23
CA VAL A 150 5.38 7.16 8.84
C VAL A 150 4.11 6.87 8.06
N GLY A 151 4.23 6.03 7.05
CA GLY A 151 3.15 5.64 6.15
C GLY A 151 2.31 4.46 6.65
N GLY A 152 1.42 3.98 5.79
CA GLY A 152 0.56 2.83 6.06
C GLY A 152 1.33 1.51 6.19
N ASP A 153 2.51 1.40 5.59
CA ASP A 153 3.46 0.30 5.74
C ASP A 153 3.90 0.15 7.22
N ILE A 154 4.33 1.24 7.85
CA ILE A 154 4.73 1.24 9.26
C ILE A 154 3.53 1.02 10.18
N VAL A 155 2.38 1.62 9.87
CA VAL A 155 1.13 1.38 10.63
C VAL A 155 0.75 -0.09 10.57
N SER A 156 0.84 -0.74 9.40
CA SER A 156 0.58 -2.18 9.27
C SER A 156 1.58 -3.03 10.07
N GLY A 157 2.86 -2.64 10.07
CA GLY A 157 3.91 -3.30 10.86
C GLY A 157 3.62 -3.24 12.37
N VAL A 158 3.23 -2.08 12.88
CA VAL A 158 2.84 -1.89 14.29
C VAL A 158 1.66 -2.78 14.67
N ILE A 159 0.64 -2.87 13.79
CA ILE A 159 -0.53 -3.74 14.01
C ILE A 159 -0.09 -5.22 13.97
N ALA A 160 0.67 -5.61 12.96
CA ALA A 160 1.06 -7.00 12.74
C ALA A 160 1.94 -7.57 13.87
N CYS A 161 2.82 -6.75 14.47
CA CYS A 161 3.67 -7.18 15.58
C CYS A 161 3.00 -7.03 16.96
N GLY A 162 1.77 -6.49 17.04
CA GLY A 162 1.04 -6.31 18.29
C GLY A 162 1.62 -5.23 19.23
N LEU A 163 2.48 -4.35 18.72
CA LEU A 163 3.14 -3.31 19.52
C LEU A 163 2.11 -2.38 20.19
N ALA A 164 1.02 -2.11 19.52
CA ALA A 164 -0.09 -1.27 20.03
C ALA A 164 -0.95 -1.96 21.11
N GLU A 165 -0.74 -3.25 21.38
CA GLU A 165 -1.55 -4.03 22.35
C GLU A 165 -0.79 -4.35 23.62
N GLY A 166 0.56 -4.33 23.55
CA GLY A 166 1.45 -4.72 24.66
C GLY A 166 1.71 -3.61 25.67
N ASP A 167 1.93 -4.01 26.93
CA ASP A 167 2.38 -3.10 28.01
C ASP A 167 3.90 -2.86 27.96
N GLU A 168 4.64 -3.81 27.39
CA GLU A 168 6.11 -3.76 27.34
C GLU A 168 6.60 -2.74 26.32
N LEU A 169 7.64 -2.00 26.67
CA LEU A 169 8.32 -1.11 25.74
C LEU A 169 8.99 -1.93 24.63
N SER A 170 8.54 -1.75 23.43
CA SER A 170 8.97 -2.52 22.25
C SER A 170 9.50 -1.61 21.16
N LEU A 171 10.41 -2.13 20.34
CA LEU A 171 11.00 -1.44 19.20
C LEU A 171 10.69 -2.21 17.91
N LEU A 172 10.02 -1.55 16.97
CA LEU A 172 9.89 -1.99 15.60
C LEU A 172 10.96 -1.28 14.77
N ILE A 173 11.69 -2.04 13.97
CA ILE A 173 12.66 -1.51 12.98
C ILE A 173 12.24 -2.04 11.61
N ASP A 174 11.92 -1.16 10.70
CA ASP A 174 11.73 -1.48 9.29
C ASP A 174 13.03 -1.15 8.53
N ILE A 175 13.60 -2.15 7.87
CA ILE A 175 14.82 -2.03 7.07
C ILE A 175 14.45 -2.22 5.61
N GLY A 176 14.07 -1.13 4.96
CA GLY A 176 13.68 -1.11 3.55
C GLY A 176 14.58 -0.21 2.69
N THR A 177 13.98 0.43 1.70
CA THR A 177 14.63 1.48 0.89
C THR A 177 14.94 2.71 1.74
N ASN A 178 14.07 3.02 2.68
CA ASN A 178 14.28 3.93 3.80
C ASN A 178 14.41 3.07 5.06
N GLY A 179 14.74 3.69 6.19
CA GLY A 179 14.77 3.00 7.47
C GLY A 179 13.87 3.74 8.45
N GLU A 180 12.82 3.07 8.91
CA GLU A 180 11.90 3.63 9.88
C GLU A 180 11.98 2.85 11.19
N ILE A 181 11.80 3.56 12.30
CA ILE A 181 11.75 2.95 13.64
C ILE A 181 10.52 3.43 14.38
N VAL A 182 9.90 2.53 15.14
CA VAL A 182 8.83 2.86 16.09
C VAL A 182 9.17 2.28 17.44
N LEU A 183 9.25 3.15 18.45
CA LEU A 183 9.46 2.78 19.84
C LEU A 183 8.19 3.10 20.63
N GLY A 184 7.71 2.18 21.44
CA GLY A 184 6.54 2.43 22.29
C GLY A 184 5.86 1.19 22.83
N ASN A 185 4.64 1.38 23.28
CA ASN A 185 3.74 0.38 23.78
C ASN A 185 2.29 0.83 23.53
N LYS A 186 1.28 0.15 24.12
CA LYS A 186 -0.12 0.49 23.95
C LYS A 186 -0.52 1.91 24.43
N GLU A 187 0.27 2.55 25.30
CA GLU A 187 -0.07 3.86 25.85
C GLU A 187 0.48 5.00 24.99
N TRP A 188 1.65 4.81 24.39
CA TRP A 188 2.30 5.81 23.55
C TRP A 188 3.25 5.15 22.55
N MET A 189 3.45 5.79 21.42
CA MET A 189 4.43 5.41 20.41
C MET A 189 5.08 6.66 19.81
N ILE A 190 6.35 6.54 19.47
CA ILE A 190 7.09 7.55 18.71
C ILE A 190 7.75 6.87 17.52
N GLY A 191 7.61 7.50 16.34
CA GLY A 191 8.21 7.01 15.09
C GLY A 191 9.17 8.04 14.50
N ALA A 192 10.22 7.55 13.81
CA ALA A 192 11.19 8.34 13.08
C ALA A 192 11.63 7.62 11.81
#